data_3f42e5deb42f657d5ee447f80bf728f9
#
_entry.id   3f42e5deb42f657d5ee447f80bf728f9
#
_cell.length_a   1.000
_cell.length_b   1.000
_cell.length_c   1.000
_cell.angle_alpha   90.00
_cell.angle_beta   90.00
_cell.angle_gamma   90.00
#
_symmetry.space_group_name_H-M   'P 1'
#
loop_
_entity.id
_entity.type
_entity.pdbx_description
1 polymer ?
#
loop_
_entity_poly.entity_id
_entity_poly.type
_entity_poly.pdbx_seq_one_letter_code
_entity_poly.pdbx_strand_id
1 'polypeptide(L)'
;MPAGAAPPLRLLVLGDSLTAGYGLNAEDGFTAQLQAALKTEGRDVTVLNAGVSGDTTAGGRARIGWALGDKPDAVIVELGANDGLRGLDPKATFDNLDAVISDIRTAGLPVLLTGMLAPPNLGRDYADDFNAVYPRLAEKHDVLFYPFFLAGVAARPELNQDDGIHPNAKGVAAVVARILPYVLDLLARAKTKAGAR
;
A
#
# COMPACT_ATOMS: atom_id res chain seq x y z
N MET A 1 -0.49 37.22 15.92
CA MET A 1 -1.34 36.15 15.43
C MET A 1 -0.56 34.87 15.59
N PRO A 2 -1.02 33.84 16.32
CA PRO A 2 -0.34 32.54 16.31
C PRO A 2 -0.37 32.01 14.89
N ALA A 3 0.78 31.56 14.36
CA ALA A 3 0.84 30.89 13.09
C ALA A 3 -0.12 29.71 13.14
N GLY A 4 -1.16 29.70 12.29
CA GLY A 4 -2.11 28.60 12.24
C GLY A 4 -1.35 27.29 11.97
N ALA A 5 -1.70 26.23 12.69
CA ALA A 5 -1.12 24.92 12.45
C ALA A 5 -1.28 24.56 10.97
N ALA A 6 -0.21 24.05 10.35
CA ALA A 6 -0.31 23.57 8.97
C ALA A 6 -1.38 22.45 8.90
N PRO A 7 -2.13 22.35 7.81
CA PRO A 7 -3.12 21.29 7.67
C PRO A 7 -2.47 19.90 7.75
N PRO A 8 -3.20 18.87 8.23
CA PRO A 8 -2.67 17.51 8.31
C PRO A 8 -2.25 17.01 6.92
N LEU A 9 -1.15 16.25 6.86
CA LEU A 9 -0.75 15.56 5.63
C LEU A 9 -1.81 14.52 5.25
N ARG A 10 -2.04 14.34 3.95
CA ARG A 10 -3.00 13.39 3.40
C ARG A 10 -2.25 12.21 2.80
N LEU A 11 -2.37 11.04 3.43
CA LEU A 11 -1.74 9.79 2.98
C LEU A 11 -2.78 8.91 2.28
N LEU A 12 -2.67 8.78 0.97
CA LEU A 12 -3.52 7.88 0.19
C LEU A 12 -2.99 6.46 0.25
N VAL A 13 -3.87 5.48 0.51
CA VAL A 13 -3.56 4.06 0.37
C VAL A 13 -4.39 3.52 -0.79
N LEU A 14 -3.73 3.31 -1.94
CA LEU A 14 -4.30 2.65 -3.11
C LEU A 14 -4.08 1.15 -2.97
N GLY A 15 -5.16 0.38 -2.85
CA GLY A 15 -5.04 -1.05 -2.60
C GLY A 15 -6.29 -1.87 -2.92
N ASP A 16 -6.26 -3.11 -2.53
CA ASP A 16 -7.35 -4.06 -2.73
C ASP A 16 -8.16 -4.34 -1.44
N SER A 17 -8.55 -5.58 -1.19
CA SER A 17 -9.30 -6.00 0.00
C SER A 17 -8.50 -5.82 1.30
N LEU A 18 -7.18 -5.93 1.25
CA LEU A 18 -6.31 -5.73 2.40
C LEU A 18 -6.33 -4.27 2.87
N THR A 19 -6.38 -3.33 1.94
CA THR A 19 -6.56 -1.89 2.22
C THR A 19 -8.00 -1.56 2.59
N ALA A 20 -8.99 -2.15 1.88
CA ALA A 20 -10.41 -1.89 2.12
C ALA A 20 -10.88 -2.34 3.50
N GLY A 21 -10.20 -3.31 4.12
CA GLY A 21 -10.60 -3.89 5.41
C GLY A 21 -11.66 -4.96 5.28
N TYR A 22 -11.56 -5.81 4.22
CA TYR A 22 -12.52 -6.88 3.95
C TYR A 22 -12.74 -7.77 5.19
N GLY A 23 -14.02 -8.02 5.52
CA GLY A 23 -14.42 -8.89 6.64
C GLY A 23 -14.19 -8.32 8.03
N LEU A 24 -13.75 -7.06 8.17
CA LEU A 24 -13.46 -6.40 9.44
C LEU A 24 -14.43 -5.27 9.74
N ASN A 25 -14.54 -4.93 11.03
CA ASN A 25 -15.14 -3.65 11.40
C ASN A 25 -14.27 -2.49 10.90
N ALA A 26 -14.84 -1.32 10.72
CA ALA A 26 -14.14 -0.16 10.15
C ALA A 26 -12.87 0.22 10.95
N GLU A 27 -12.92 0.15 12.27
CA GLU A 27 -11.81 0.47 13.17
C GLU A 27 -10.67 -0.58 13.14
N ASP A 28 -10.97 -1.82 12.74
CA ASP A 28 -10.03 -2.93 12.69
C ASP A 28 -9.26 -3.00 11.35
N GLY A 29 -9.71 -2.25 10.35
CA GLY A 29 -9.10 -2.20 9.02
C GLY A 29 -7.72 -1.52 9.01
N PHE A 30 -6.92 -1.82 7.98
CA PHE A 30 -5.55 -1.35 7.85
C PHE A 30 -5.42 0.17 7.95
N THR A 31 -6.23 0.92 7.21
CA THR A 31 -6.15 2.39 7.18
C THR A 31 -6.52 3.02 8.51
N ALA A 32 -7.49 2.47 9.24
CA ALA A 32 -7.89 2.96 10.56
C ALA A 32 -6.82 2.67 11.61
N GLN A 33 -6.28 1.46 11.64
CA GLN A 33 -5.20 1.12 12.56
C GLN A 33 -3.90 1.89 12.25
N LEU A 34 -3.58 2.10 10.97
CA LEU A 34 -2.45 2.95 10.57
C LEU A 34 -2.65 4.40 11.01
N GLN A 35 -3.86 4.94 10.85
CA GLN A 35 -4.22 6.28 11.33
C GLN A 35 -4.00 6.41 12.84
N ALA A 36 -4.43 5.41 13.62
CA ALA A 36 -4.24 5.38 15.07
C ALA A 36 -2.75 5.30 15.46
N ALA A 37 -1.97 4.46 14.77
CA ALA A 37 -0.53 4.33 15.00
C ALA A 37 0.21 5.64 14.69
N LEU A 38 -0.09 6.29 13.58
CA LEU A 38 0.50 7.59 13.22
C LEU A 38 0.18 8.68 14.24
N LYS A 39 -1.05 8.69 14.77
CA LYS A 39 -1.45 9.61 15.85
C LYS A 39 -0.64 9.35 17.13
N THR A 40 -0.38 8.09 17.48
CA THR A 40 0.46 7.72 18.62
C THR A 40 1.90 8.20 18.45
N GLU A 41 2.42 8.19 17.21
CA GLU A 41 3.72 8.76 16.84
C GLU A 41 3.73 10.31 16.76
N GLY A 42 2.63 10.96 17.17
CA GLY A 42 2.53 12.42 17.16
C GLY A 42 2.49 13.00 15.72
N ARG A 43 2.06 12.21 14.74
CA ARG A 43 1.95 12.65 13.34
C ARG A 43 0.53 13.12 13.04
N ASP A 44 0.42 14.38 12.58
CA ASP A 44 -0.84 14.94 12.10
C ASP A 44 -1.01 14.55 10.62
N VAL A 45 -1.69 13.43 10.40
CA VAL A 45 -1.89 12.80 9.08
C VAL A 45 -3.32 12.32 8.97
N THR A 46 -3.94 12.52 7.83
CA THR A 46 -5.22 11.89 7.46
C THR A 46 -4.95 10.76 6.49
N VAL A 47 -5.27 9.52 6.87
CA VAL A 47 -5.13 8.34 6.01
C VAL A 47 -6.40 8.17 5.18
N LEU A 48 -6.25 8.22 3.84
CA LEU A 48 -7.32 8.08 2.87
C LEU A 48 -7.37 6.64 2.38
N ASN A 49 -8.51 5.98 2.57
CA ASN A 49 -8.73 4.61 2.10
C ASN A 49 -9.20 4.61 0.64
N ALA A 50 -8.35 4.15 -0.27
CA ALA A 50 -8.68 3.89 -1.66
C ALA A 50 -8.53 2.38 -1.98
N GLY A 51 -8.98 1.52 -1.07
CA GLY A 51 -9.05 0.07 -1.24
C GLY A 51 -10.34 -0.34 -1.95
N VAL A 52 -10.23 -1.28 -2.89
CA VAL A 52 -11.38 -1.91 -3.57
C VAL A 52 -11.19 -3.43 -3.54
N SER A 53 -12.05 -4.12 -2.78
CA SER A 53 -11.95 -5.58 -2.64
C SER A 53 -12.00 -6.30 -3.99
N GLY A 54 -11.05 -7.22 -4.20
CA GLY A 54 -10.92 -7.98 -5.43
C GLY A 54 -10.19 -7.24 -6.56
N ASP A 55 -9.72 -6.01 -6.33
CA ASP A 55 -9.04 -5.22 -7.35
C ASP A 55 -7.69 -5.84 -7.75
N THR A 56 -7.38 -5.76 -9.04
CA THR A 56 -6.09 -6.13 -9.61
C THR A 56 -5.26 -4.89 -9.86
N THR A 57 -4.02 -5.08 -10.28
CA THR A 57 -3.17 -3.96 -10.72
C THR A 57 -3.78 -3.20 -11.89
N ALA A 58 -4.51 -3.88 -12.79
CA ALA A 58 -5.25 -3.24 -13.89
C ALA A 58 -6.40 -2.35 -13.37
N GLY A 59 -7.14 -2.80 -12.34
CA GLY A 59 -8.17 -1.99 -11.71
C GLY A 59 -7.59 -0.76 -11.01
N GLY A 60 -6.50 -0.93 -10.26
CA GLY A 60 -5.78 0.18 -9.65
C GLY A 60 -5.30 1.21 -10.66
N ARG A 61 -4.74 0.75 -11.80
CA ARG A 61 -4.34 1.61 -12.91
C ARG A 61 -5.50 2.41 -13.49
N ALA A 62 -6.67 1.79 -13.64
CA ALA A 62 -7.85 2.45 -14.20
C ALA A 62 -8.38 3.60 -13.32
N ARG A 63 -8.11 3.58 -12.01
CA ARG A 63 -8.69 4.53 -11.05
C ARG A 63 -7.68 5.44 -10.34
N ILE A 64 -6.37 5.28 -10.56
CA ILE A 64 -5.37 6.11 -9.88
C ILE A 64 -5.59 7.60 -10.15
N GLY A 65 -5.91 8.00 -11.38
CA GLY A 65 -6.19 9.40 -11.72
C GLY A 65 -7.34 9.98 -10.90
N TRP A 66 -8.41 9.21 -10.67
CA TRP A 66 -9.52 9.62 -9.81
C TRP A 66 -9.08 9.71 -8.34
N ALA A 67 -8.34 8.72 -7.82
CA ALA A 67 -7.87 8.70 -6.44
C ALA A 67 -6.92 9.88 -6.12
N LEU A 68 -6.11 10.33 -7.08
CA LEU A 68 -5.26 11.50 -6.95
C LEU A 68 -6.06 12.82 -6.85
N GLY A 69 -7.33 12.81 -7.28
CA GLY A 69 -8.26 13.94 -7.11
C GLY A 69 -8.50 14.31 -5.64
N ASP A 70 -8.27 13.41 -4.70
CA ASP A 70 -8.28 13.66 -3.27
C ASP A 70 -7.09 14.49 -2.78
N LYS A 71 -6.18 14.89 -3.67
CA LYS A 71 -4.99 15.73 -3.40
C LYS A 71 -4.15 15.18 -2.24
N PRO A 72 -3.66 13.95 -2.31
CA PRO A 72 -2.77 13.41 -1.29
C PRO A 72 -1.39 14.09 -1.32
N ASP A 73 -0.66 13.99 -0.21
CA ASP A 73 0.73 14.43 -0.08
C ASP A 73 1.72 13.27 -0.28
N ALA A 74 1.24 12.04 -0.10
CA ALA A 74 2.01 10.82 -0.28
C ALA A 74 1.08 9.64 -0.61
N VAL A 75 1.61 8.59 -1.25
CA VAL A 75 0.83 7.42 -1.66
C VAL A 75 1.52 6.12 -1.24
N ILE A 76 0.75 5.22 -0.62
CA ILE A 76 1.10 3.81 -0.49
C ILE A 76 0.40 3.06 -1.64
N VAL A 77 1.14 2.23 -2.38
CA VAL A 77 0.59 1.35 -3.42
C VAL A 77 0.64 -0.08 -2.88
N GLU A 78 -0.53 -0.65 -2.61
CA GLU A 78 -0.75 -1.99 -2.07
C GLU A 78 -1.66 -2.76 -3.05
N LEU A 79 -1.10 -3.34 -4.11
CA LEU A 79 -1.83 -4.04 -5.18
C LEU A 79 -1.02 -5.22 -5.71
N GLY A 80 -1.76 -6.19 -6.28
CA GLY A 80 -1.20 -7.32 -7.01
C GLY A 80 -1.44 -8.66 -6.32
N ALA A 81 -1.98 -8.69 -5.08
CA ALA A 81 -2.38 -9.96 -4.45
C ALA A 81 -3.39 -10.71 -5.33
N ASN A 82 -4.38 -10.02 -5.89
CA ASN A 82 -5.36 -10.63 -6.79
C ASN A 82 -4.78 -11.06 -8.14
N ASP A 83 -3.77 -10.37 -8.64
CA ASP A 83 -3.03 -10.78 -9.84
C ASP A 83 -2.34 -12.12 -9.58
N GLY A 84 -1.60 -12.24 -8.47
CA GLY A 84 -0.95 -13.47 -8.04
C GLY A 84 -1.93 -14.60 -7.79
N LEU A 85 -3.01 -14.37 -7.03
CA LEU A 85 -4.02 -15.39 -6.74
C LEU A 85 -4.72 -15.94 -7.99
N ARG A 86 -4.86 -15.13 -9.03
CA ARG A 86 -5.49 -15.49 -10.31
C ARG A 86 -4.49 -15.99 -11.35
N GLY A 87 -3.20 -16.03 -11.03
CA GLY A 87 -2.14 -16.46 -11.95
C GLY A 87 -2.06 -15.56 -13.20
N LEU A 88 -2.30 -14.25 -13.05
CA LEU A 88 -2.19 -13.31 -14.16
C LEU A 88 -0.72 -13.15 -14.56
N ASP A 89 -0.49 -12.77 -15.82
CA ASP A 89 0.85 -12.57 -16.36
C ASP A 89 1.65 -11.55 -15.52
N PRO A 90 2.80 -11.94 -14.91
CA PRO A 90 3.65 -11.04 -14.15
C PRO A 90 4.10 -9.81 -14.93
N LYS A 91 4.24 -9.94 -16.26
CA LYS A 91 4.54 -8.79 -17.13
C LYS A 91 3.40 -7.78 -17.14
N ALA A 92 2.15 -8.22 -17.19
CA ALA A 92 0.99 -7.32 -17.13
C ALA A 92 0.90 -6.65 -15.75
N THR A 93 1.17 -7.37 -14.66
CA THR A 93 1.28 -6.84 -13.31
C THR A 93 2.34 -5.73 -13.22
N PHE A 94 3.53 -5.99 -13.79
CA PHE A 94 4.61 -5.00 -13.87
C PHE A 94 4.17 -3.75 -14.64
N ASP A 95 3.64 -3.90 -15.86
CA ASP A 95 3.26 -2.78 -16.73
C ASP A 95 2.15 -1.90 -16.10
N ASN A 96 1.22 -2.51 -15.36
CA ASN A 96 0.18 -1.78 -14.65
C ASN A 96 0.72 -0.98 -13.46
N LEU A 97 1.53 -1.61 -12.60
CA LEU A 97 2.15 -0.94 -11.47
C LEU A 97 3.15 0.14 -11.91
N ASP A 98 3.88 -0.09 -13.00
CA ASP A 98 4.77 0.90 -13.62
C ASP A 98 4.00 2.17 -14.00
N ALA A 99 2.85 2.02 -14.64
CA ALA A 99 1.98 3.14 -15.01
C ALA A 99 1.43 3.86 -13.76
N VAL A 100 0.95 3.11 -12.75
CA VAL A 100 0.44 3.68 -11.48
C VAL A 100 1.52 4.51 -10.80
N ILE A 101 2.73 3.97 -10.64
CA ILE A 101 3.85 4.67 -9.99
C ILE A 101 4.25 5.91 -10.82
N SER A 102 4.28 5.79 -12.15
CA SER A 102 4.59 6.90 -13.05
C SER A 102 3.59 8.06 -12.91
N ASP A 103 2.29 7.77 -12.84
CA ASP A 103 1.25 8.78 -12.66
C ASP A 103 1.40 9.51 -11.32
N ILE A 104 1.64 8.76 -10.22
CA ILE A 104 1.87 9.33 -8.89
C ILE A 104 3.13 10.21 -8.88
N ARG A 105 4.22 9.73 -9.51
CA ARG A 105 5.49 10.47 -9.60
C ARG A 105 5.37 11.73 -10.45
N THR A 106 4.58 11.67 -11.54
CA THR A 106 4.28 12.83 -12.40
C THR A 106 3.50 13.89 -11.63
N ALA A 107 2.62 13.49 -10.72
CA ALA A 107 1.97 14.42 -9.78
C ALA A 107 2.92 14.98 -8.70
N GLY A 108 4.19 14.58 -8.72
CA GLY A 108 5.21 15.07 -7.79
C GLY A 108 5.13 14.42 -6.40
N LEU A 109 4.43 13.30 -6.21
CA LEU A 109 4.19 12.68 -4.92
C LEU A 109 5.22 11.59 -4.61
N PRO A 110 5.67 11.45 -3.35
CA PRO A 110 6.44 10.29 -2.92
C PRO A 110 5.58 9.04 -2.83
N VAL A 111 6.19 7.89 -3.11
CA VAL A 111 5.55 6.58 -3.15
C VAL A 111 6.24 5.61 -2.19
N LEU A 112 5.44 4.82 -1.48
CA LEU A 112 5.83 3.57 -0.85
C LEU A 112 5.15 2.42 -1.61
N LEU A 113 5.95 1.62 -2.32
CA LEU A 113 5.48 0.40 -2.97
C LEU A 113 5.56 -0.75 -1.98
N THR A 114 4.46 -1.50 -1.81
CA THR A 114 4.45 -2.72 -1.00
C THR A 114 4.47 -3.95 -1.91
N GLY A 115 5.38 -4.86 -1.65
CA GLY A 115 5.50 -6.10 -2.40
C GLY A 115 4.44 -7.14 -2.00
N MET A 116 4.12 -8.01 -2.95
CA MET A 116 3.35 -9.24 -2.77
C MET A 116 4.18 -10.43 -3.19
N LEU A 117 3.84 -11.60 -2.66
CA LEU A 117 4.45 -12.86 -3.06
C LEU A 117 3.44 -13.74 -3.79
N ALA A 118 3.90 -14.45 -4.80
CA ALA A 118 3.08 -15.41 -5.53
C ALA A 118 2.64 -16.56 -4.61
N PRO A 119 1.42 -17.08 -4.78
CA PRO A 119 0.99 -18.32 -4.13
C PRO A 119 1.89 -19.48 -4.53
N PRO A 120 2.24 -20.40 -3.59
CA PRO A 120 3.21 -21.48 -3.85
C PRO A 120 2.74 -22.53 -4.86
N ASN A 121 1.45 -22.59 -5.14
CA ASN A 121 0.81 -23.57 -6.03
C ASN A 121 0.93 -23.24 -7.54
N LEU A 122 1.47 -22.08 -7.91
CA LEU A 122 1.60 -21.66 -9.31
C LEU A 122 2.94 -22.05 -9.95
N GLY A 123 3.80 -22.73 -9.21
CA GLY A 123 5.11 -23.18 -9.69
C GLY A 123 6.21 -22.13 -9.52
N ARG A 124 7.46 -22.63 -9.63
CA ARG A 124 8.65 -21.79 -9.35
C ARG A 124 8.83 -20.67 -10.37
N ASP A 125 8.71 -20.97 -11.65
CA ASP A 125 8.97 -20.00 -12.72
C ASP A 125 8.02 -18.80 -12.58
N TYR A 126 6.71 -19.06 -12.36
CA TYR A 126 5.75 -18.00 -12.09
C TYR A 126 6.10 -17.20 -10.83
N ALA A 127 6.47 -17.88 -9.74
CA ALA A 127 6.81 -17.22 -8.48
C ALA A 127 8.05 -16.34 -8.63
N ASP A 128 9.09 -16.80 -9.33
CA ASP A 128 10.31 -16.04 -9.56
C ASP A 128 10.00 -14.77 -10.37
N ASP A 129 9.21 -14.89 -11.46
CA ASP A 129 8.83 -13.76 -12.29
C ASP A 129 7.94 -12.77 -11.54
N PHE A 130 6.92 -13.26 -10.82
CA PHE A 130 5.99 -12.40 -10.07
C PHE A 130 6.68 -11.68 -8.91
N ASN A 131 7.48 -12.39 -8.12
CA ASN A 131 8.18 -11.82 -6.98
C ASN A 131 9.23 -10.77 -7.40
N ALA A 132 9.78 -10.89 -8.61
CA ALA A 132 10.73 -9.92 -9.17
C ALA A 132 10.07 -8.60 -9.62
N VAL A 133 8.76 -8.53 -9.78
CA VAL A 133 8.03 -7.33 -10.23
C VAL A 133 8.33 -6.14 -9.33
N TYR A 134 8.12 -6.31 -8.04
CA TYR A 134 8.16 -5.21 -7.08
C TYR A 134 9.54 -4.61 -6.84
N PRO A 135 10.60 -5.39 -6.56
CA PRO A 135 11.94 -4.81 -6.38
C PRO A 135 12.44 -4.13 -7.67
N ARG A 136 12.14 -4.67 -8.85
CA ARG A 136 12.49 -4.04 -10.14
C ARG A 136 11.78 -2.69 -10.33
N LEU A 137 10.52 -2.58 -9.95
CA LEU A 137 9.78 -1.32 -9.99
C LEU A 137 10.31 -0.31 -8.98
N ALA A 138 10.62 -0.76 -7.77
CA ALA A 138 11.18 0.10 -6.75
C ALA A 138 12.51 0.72 -7.17
N GLU A 139 13.40 -0.10 -7.77
CA GLU A 139 14.68 0.34 -8.35
C GLU A 139 14.45 1.29 -9.54
N LYS A 140 13.59 0.90 -10.51
CA LYS A 140 13.30 1.72 -11.71
C LYS A 140 12.83 3.12 -11.39
N HIS A 141 11.98 3.25 -10.37
CA HIS A 141 11.35 4.51 -9.99
C HIS A 141 12.03 5.23 -8.83
N ASP A 142 13.05 4.65 -8.22
CA ASP A 142 13.69 5.17 -7.00
C ASP A 142 12.65 5.53 -5.91
N VAL A 143 11.78 4.55 -5.57
CA VAL A 143 10.73 4.71 -4.57
C VAL A 143 11.02 3.87 -3.32
N LEU A 144 10.37 4.23 -2.21
CA LEU A 144 10.43 3.40 -1.00
C LEU A 144 9.77 2.05 -1.27
N PHE A 145 10.39 0.99 -0.74
CA PHE A 145 9.93 -0.37 -0.95
C PHE A 145 9.79 -1.13 0.38
N TYR A 146 8.60 -1.67 0.63
CA TYR A 146 8.33 -2.64 1.69
C TYR A 146 8.17 -4.02 1.07
N PRO A 147 9.09 -4.97 1.32
CA PRO A 147 9.24 -6.18 0.49
C PRO A 147 8.03 -7.10 0.44
N PHE A 148 7.28 -7.23 1.55
CA PHE A 148 6.09 -8.08 1.59
C PHE A 148 5.05 -7.54 2.57
N PHE A 149 3.88 -7.10 2.05
CA PHE A 149 2.84 -6.47 2.86
C PHE A 149 2.37 -7.36 4.02
N LEU A 150 2.22 -8.66 3.78
CA LEU A 150 1.77 -9.64 4.77
C LEU A 150 2.93 -10.29 5.56
N ALA A 151 4.11 -9.68 5.60
CA ALA A 151 5.25 -10.22 6.34
C ALA A 151 4.91 -10.50 7.82
N GLY A 152 5.12 -11.76 8.25
CA GLY A 152 4.83 -12.22 9.61
C GLY A 152 3.35 -12.45 9.93
N VAL A 153 2.47 -12.37 8.92
CA VAL A 153 1.02 -12.61 9.02
C VAL A 153 0.58 -13.74 8.09
N ALA A 154 1.07 -13.76 6.85
CA ALA A 154 0.74 -14.80 5.89
C ALA A 154 1.00 -16.20 6.46
N ALA A 155 0.08 -17.12 6.18
CA ALA A 155 0.11 -18.52 6.61
C ALA A 155 0.10 -18.73 8.16
N ARG A 156 -0.35 -17.74 8.93
CA ARG A 156 -0.53 -17.83 10.39
C ARG A 156 -2.01 -17.77 10.73
N PRO A 157 -2.67 -18.92 11.01
CA PRO A 157 -4.12 -18.99 11.23
C PRO A 157 -4.61 -18.02 12.32
N GLU A 158 -3.81 -17.83 13.40
CA GLU A 158 -4.16 -16.96 14.51
C GLU A 158 -4.17 -15.45 14.15
N LEU A 159 -3.61 -15.08 13.00
CA LEU A 159 -3.53 -13.70 12.50
C LEU A 159 -4.41 -13.49 11.25
N ASN A 160 -5.04 -14.53 10.74
CA ASN A 160 -5.90 -14.45 9.57
C ASN A 160 -7.35 -14.77 9.90
N GLN A 161 -8.25 -14.39 9.02
CA GLN A 161 -9.65 -14.78 9.03
C GLN A 161 -9.78 -16.26 8.60
N ASP A 162 -10.96 -16.84 8.70
CA ASP A 162 -11.21 -18.25 8.37
C ASP A 162 -10.87 -18.64 6.93
N ASP A 163 -10.80 -17.65 6.03
CA ASP A 163 -10.40 -17.87 4.63
C ASP A 163 -8.89 -18.10 4.46
N GLY A 164 -8.09 -17.82 5.47
CA GLY A 164 -6.63 -18.00 5.48
C GLY A 164 -5.85 -17.00 4.60
N ILE A 165 -6.54 -16.03 4.00
CA ILE A 165 -5.98 -15.07 3.04
C ILE A 165 -5.97 -13.65 3.64
N HIS A 166 -7.08 -13.26 4.27
CA HIS A 166 -7.23 -11.92 4.82
C HIS A 166 -6.83 -11.87 6.30
N PRO A 167 -6.01 -10.90 6.72
CA PRO A 167 -5.70 -10.69 8.13
C PRO A 167 -6.95 -10.43 8.96
N ASN A 168 -6.99 -10.95 10.18
CA ASN A 168 -7.93 -10.52 11.21
C ASN A 168 -7.40 -9.22 11.88
N ALA A 169 -8.14 -8.65 12.84
CA ALA A 169 -7.75 -7.40 13.51
C ALA A 169 -6.33 -7.46 14.11
N LYS A 170 -5.92 -8.61 14.67
CA LYS A 170 -4.56 -8.82 15.22
C LYS A 170 -3.52 -8.90 14.10
N GLY A 171 -3.85 -9.54 13.00
CA GLY A 171 -3.00 -9.60 11.81
C GLY A 171 -2.77 -8.21 11.20
N VAL A 172 -3.83 -7.41 11.10
CA VAL A 172 -3.72 -6.00 10.66
C VAL A 172 -2.81 -5.21 11.59
N ALA A 173 -2.96 -5.34 12.91
CA ALA A 173 -2.07 -4.68 13.88
C ALA A 173 -0.59 -5.07 13.67
N ALA A 174 -0.33 -6.36 13.38
CA ALA A 174 1.02 -6.83 13.08
C ALA A 174 1.58 -6.26 11.76
N VAL A 175 0.74 -6.14 10.71
CA VAL A 175 1.13 -5.46 9.46
C VAL A 175 1.47 -4.00 9.74
N VAL A 176 0.60 -3.28 10.44
CA VAL A 176 0.80 -1.85 10.75
C VAL A 176 2.10 -1.63 11.52
N ALA A 177 2.35 -2.43 12.57
CA ALA A 177 3.58 -2.30 13.36
C ALA A 177 4.86 -2.48 12.51
N ARG A 178 4.83 -3.34 11.49
CA ARG A 178 5.99 -3.62 10.62
C ARG A 178 6.18 -2.57 9.54
N ILE A 179 5.10 -2.08 8.94
CA ILE A 179 5.19 -1.09 7.85
C ILE A 179 5.39 0.34 8.37
N LEU A 180 5.03 0.62 9.63
CA LEU A 180 5.05 1.96 10.20
C LEU A 180 6.39 2.71 10.01
N PRO A 181 7.57 2.12 10.20
CA PRO A 181 8.84 2.80 9.93
C PRO A 181 8.96 3.32 8.48
N TYR A 182 8.54 2.51 7.51
CA TYR A 182 8.55 2.89 6.08
C TYR A 182 7.55 4.02 5.78
N VAL A 183 6.40 4.00 6.46
CA VAL A 183 5.40 5.08 6.33
C VAL A 183 5.94 6.38 6.92
N LEU A 184 6.65 6.33 8.04
CA LEU A 184 7.30 7.52 8.62
C LEU A 184 8.35 8.12 7.67
N ASP A 185 9.13 7.29 7.00
CA ASP A 185 10.10 7.72 5.98
C ASP A 185 9.38 8.34 4.76
N LEU A 186 8.28 7.74 4.32
CA LEU A 186 7.43 8.28 3.26
C LEU A 186 6.92 9.68 3.59
N LEU A 187 6.39 9.87 4.80
CA LEU A 187 5.88 11.16 5.28
C LEU A 187 6.99 12.21 5.44
N ALA A 188 8.21 11.81 5.79
CA ALA A 188 9.35 12.72 5.82
C ALA A 188 9.69 13.26 4.42
N ARG A 189 9.61 12.41 3.37
CA ARG A 189 9.79 12.83 1.97
C ARG A 189 8.70 13.79 1.51
N ALA A 190 7.45 13.62 1.95
CA ALA A 190 6.34 14.52 1.64
C ALA A 190 6.54 15.91 2.23
N LYS A 191 6.96 16.01 3.49
CA LYS A 191 7.23 17.30 4.17
C LYS A 191 8.35 18.10 3.51
N THR A 192 9.40 17.44 3.06
CA THR A 192 10.53 18.11 2.39
C THR A 192 10.09 18.80 1.11
N LYS A 193 9.15 18.23 0.37
CA LYS A 193 8.59 18.84 -0.85
C LYS A 193 7.64 19.98 -0.57
N ALA A 194 6.86 19.93 0.50
CA ALA A 194 5.96 21.03 0.88
C ALA A 194 6.73 22.29 1.35
N GLY A 195 7.87 22.12 1.99
CA GLY A 195 8.75 23.23 2.41
C GLY A 195 9.59 23.85 1.30
N ALA A 196 9.63 23.25 0.11
CA ALA A 196 10.40 23.72 -1.04
C ALA A 196 9.54 24.49 -2.08
N ARG A 197 8.24 24.69 -1.80
CA ARG A 197 7.30 25.49 -2.58
C ARG A 197 7.05 26.82 -1.91
#